data_7d14a56a36a4954123c8167cbd67b972
#
_entry.id   7d14a56a36a4954123c8167cbd67b972
#
_cell.length_a   1.000
_cell.length_b   1.000
_cell.length_c   1.000
_cell.angle_alpha   90.00
_cell.angle_beta   90.00
_cell.angle_gamma   90.00
#
_symmetry.space_group_name_H-M   'P 1'
#
loop_
_entity.id
_entity.type
_entity.pdbx_description
1 polymer ?
#
loop_
_entity_poly.entity_id
_entity_poly.type
_entity_poly.pdbx_seq_one_letter_code
_entity_poly.pdbx_strand_id
1 'polypeptide(L)'
;MLKKNLSKSALVVALLTTTVIWRGTTAYAEDPNQAFTLDPMIVTAQRTETRDLDTPATTNIITEQNIKEAGYKNVFDAIEHQVGLTSTGYGDAGQDFGFSSGRTVIRGYDRGTLVMVDGIPMNLKNYNSLDGIPIDMVQQIEIIKGAAGTLYGSEAMGGVVNVITKRPGGKTQVKVKGTVGNYYKDYGVTYAGEKLIVTASKEYSNKLTHSNAYPEGSSTDWWVGKGQKNRAGISAALTDEIGFTFIYQDGSNITRGSNNDAKKVGSVYKKYNYRYDDKRIATGLTYNGKYNGIKALVGYNYRRTEGYDFAAATPGPVSSSADLSSYIGDVQKTWNLGKNTLITGYSLRRENYENLVTKANKAHRTSNAIYLSYNNVFSDKFSATLGLRGEIIDDPVKSENILNPQFQTLYKINDTTSWYINIGKAFQMPTVDSYYGKKAAAGTLKPEEGWTYETGIKKIYDNKSIKLAVFHMDFENKIGWSDKDPGTGEQYAINKGDFRNTGIEAEFTHNVNDKWRYSLGIGYGNPEVKDPSAANPKWVQDDGRIDASASVFYSISKLTSGLTYKYLGDREYYGGHDVPSRSRLTWNTSYDLTKNDNITLTMNNLLDKDNYSNRYGNLDLPYNWKITYTRTF
;
A
#
# COMPACT_ATOMS: atom_id res chain seq x y z
N MET A 1 24.58 -9.75 35.23
CA MET A 1 23.97 -8.45 35.54
C MET A 1 23.07 -8.03 34.40
N LEU A 2 21.77 -8.38 34.49
CA LEU A 2 20.74 -7.99 33.49
C LEU A 2 20.22 -6.61 33.87
N LYS A 3 20.58 -5.56 33.14
CA LYS A 3 19.89 -4.28 33.21
C LYS A 3 18.68 -4.28 32.27
N LYS A 4 17.52 -4.21 32.90
CA LYS A 4 16.20 -3.98 32.30
C LYS A 4 16.20 -2.66 31.50
N ASN A 5 16.07 -2.74 30.19
CA ASN A 5 15.55 -1.63 29.40
C ASN A 5 14.08 -1.88 29.13
N LEU A 6 13.23 -1.48 30.08
CA LEU A 6 11.82 -1.25 29.80
C LEU A 6 11.74 0.00 28.90
N SER A 7 11.31 -0.17 27.67
CA SER A 7 11.16 0.95 26.74
C SER A 7 10.17 1.96 27.32
N LYS A 8 10.51 3.24 27.25
CA LYS A 8 9.66 4.36 27.72
C LYS A 8 8.26 4.38 27.10
N SER A 9 8.05 3.62 26.04
CA SER A 9 6.75 3.44 25.36
C SER A 9 5.73 2.64 26.19
N ALA A 10 6.17 1.72 27.03
CA ALA A 10 5.25 0.95 27.89
C ALA A 10 4.70 1.81 29.05
N LEU A 11 5.42 2.85 29.44
CA LEU A 11 5.04 3.73 30.56
C LEU A 11 3.91 4.71 30.16
N VAL A 12 3.86 5.14 28.90
CA VAL A 12 2.82 6.06 28.40
C VAL A 12 1.46 5.35 28.27
N VAL A 13 1.47 4.07 27.91
CA VAL A 13 0.23 3.26 27.82
C VAL A 13 -0.32 2.93 29.20
N ALA A 14 0.54 2.72 30.20
CA ALA A 14 0.13 2.42 31.56
C ALA A 14 -0.46 3.65 32.30
N LEU A 15 -0.02 4.86 31.97
CA LEU A 15 -0.53 6.09 32.61
C LEU A 15 -1.91 6.54 32.07
N LEU A 16 -2.28 6.13 30.85
CA LEU A 16 -3.59 6.43 30.29
C LEU A 16 -4.69 5.44 30.71
N THR A 17 -4.32 4.26 31.22
CA THR A 17 -5.29 3.23 31.64
C THR A 17 -5.78 3.36 33.07
N THR A 18 -5.13 4.15 33.93
CA THR A 18 -5.47 4.21 35.35
C THR A 18 -6.51 5.26 35.74
N THR A 19 -6.96 6.11 34.82
CA THR A 19 -7.94 7.19 35.14
C THR A 19 -9.34 7.02 34.54
N VAL A 20 -9.64 5.95 33.79
CA VAL A 20 -10.92 5.79 33.08
C VAL A 20 -11.78 4.63 33.61
N ILE A 21 -11.42 4.00 34.71
CA ILE A 21 -12.29 2.97 35.29
C ILE A 21 -13.16 3.65 36.36
N TRP A 22 -14.34 4.15 35.97
CA TRP A 22 -15.62 4.12 36.71
C TRP A 22 -16.66 5.08 36.13
N ARG A 23 -17.48 4.58 35.22
CA ARG A 23 -18.92 4.80 35.13
C ARG A 23 -19.47 3.89 34.04
N GLY A 24 -20.22 2.88 34.46
CA GLY A 24 -20.95 2.03 33.55
C GLY A 24 -22.03 2.80 32.80
N THR A 25 -21.88 2.88 31.50
CA THR A 25 -22.94 3.26 30.58
C THR A 25 -23.15 2.14 29.60
N THR A 26 -24.39 1.77 29.39
CA THR A 26 -24.85 0.73 28.48
C THR A 26 -24.33 0.97 27.06
N ALA A 27 -23.48 0.09 26.59
CA ALA A 27 -23.02 0.09 25.19
C ALA A 27 -24.22 -0.26 24.30
N TYR A 28 -24.50 0.60 23.32
CA TYR A 28 -25.31 0.23 22.16
C TYR A 28 -24.41 -0.40 21.12
N ALA A 29 -24.80 -1.58 20.63
CA ALA A 29 -24.16 -2.23 19.50
C ALA A 29 -24.14 -1.29 18.29
N GLU A 30 -23.02 -1.31 17.54
CA GLU A 30 -23.03 -0.84 16.14
C GLU A 30 -24.20 -1.53 15.43
N ASP A 31 -24.98 -0.77 14.67
CA ASP A 31 -26.11 -1.30 13.90
C ASP A 31 -25.58 -2.36 12.92
N PRO A 32 -25.94 -3.63 13.05
CA PRO A 32 -25.53 -4.67 12.12
C PRO A 32 -26.13 -4.48 10.71
N ASN A 33 -26.96 -3.45 10.52
CA ASN A 33 -27.63 -3.07 9.28
C ASN A 33 -26.98 -1.92 8.52
N GLN A 34 -25.70 -1.63 8.66
CA GLN A 34 -25.05 -0.83 7.63
C GLN A 34 -25.06 -1.64 6.33
N ALA A 35 -26.09 -1.41 5.53
CA ALA A 35 -26.27 -2.02 4.23
C ALA A 35 -24.98 -1.81 3.42
N PHE A 36 -24.39 -2.89 2.92
CA PHE A 36 -23.24 -2.84 2.04
C PHE A 36 -23.57 -1.95 0.83
N THR A 37 -22.90 -0.81 0.73
CA THR A 37 -23.13 0.15 -0.34
C THR A 37 -22.33 -0.28 -1.58
N LEU A 38 -23.02 -0.54 -2.68
CA LEU A 38 -22.40 -0.87 -3.96
C LEU A 38 -21.89 0.37 -4.73
N ASP A 39 -22.29 1.57 -4.31
CA ASP A 39 -21.88 2.87 -4.87
C ASP A 39 -21.32 3.76 -3.74
N PRO A 40 -20.16 3.41 -3.18
CA PRO A 40 -19.57 4.15 -2.10
C PRO A 40 -19.04 5.51 -2.56
N MET A 41 -18.94 6.44 -1.60
CA MET A 41 -18.30 7.74 -1.82
C MET A 41 -16.78 7.59 -1.84
N ILE A 42 -16.15 8.25 -2.81
CA ILE A 42 -14.71 8.30 -3.02
C ILE A 42 -14.24 9.74 -2.91
N VAL A 43 -13.20 10.00 -2.15
CA VAL A 43 -12.59 11.33 -2.03
C VAL A 43 -11.35 11.44 -2.92
N THR A 44 -10.58 10.38 -3.00
CA THR A 44 -9.23 10.40 -3.60
C THR A 44 -9.28 10.67 -5.10
N ALA A 45 -10.21 10.09 -5.83
CA ALA A 45 -10.19 10.16 -7.31
C ALA A 45 -10.28 11.58 -7.88
N GLN A 46 -11.05 12.46 -7.23
CA GLN A 46 -11.29 13.84 -7.69
C GLN A 46 -10.87 14.89 -6.65
N ARG A 47 -10.22 14.47 -5.56
CA ARG A 47 -9.97 15.32 -4.36
C ARG A 47 -11.23 15.96 -3.77
N THR A 48 -12.39 15.52 -4.20
CA THR A 48 -13.73 15.88 -3.71
C THR A 48 -14.56 14.62 -3.56
N GLU A 49 -15.55 14.63 -2.67
CA GLU A 49 -16.44 13.50 -2.52
C GLU A 49 -17.28 13.29 -3.79
N THR A 50 -17.17 12.10 -4.37
CA THR A 50 -17.88 11.68 -5.57
C THR A 50 -18.32 10.24 -5.40
N ARG A 51 -19.49 9.87 -5.96
CA ARG A 51 -19.89 8.46 -6.02
C ARG A 51 -18.97 7.69 -6.97
N ASP A 52 -18.77 6.40 -6.72
CA ASP A 52 -17.96 5.57 -7.61
C ASP A 52 -18.49 5.61 -9.05
N LEU A 53 -19.83 5.54 -9.24
CA LEU A 53 -20.47 5.62 -10.54
C LEU A 53 -20.15 6.93 -11.29
N ASP A 54 -19.94 8.03 -10.58
CA ASP A 54 -19.66 9.36 -11.13
C ASP A 54 -18.15 9.64 -11.25
N THR A 55 -17.31 8.67 -10.96
CA THR A 55 -15.85 8.81 -11.01
C THR A 55 -15.29 8.28 -12.33
N PRO A 56 -14.64 9.10 -13.17
CA PRO A 56 -14.11 8.71 -14.47
C PRO A 56 -12.74 8.01 -14.35
N ALA A 57 -12.66 6.94 -13.58
CA ALA A 57 -11.46 6.10 -13.39
C ALA A 57 -11.85 4.73 -12.85
N THR A 58 -11.01 3.71 -13.03
CA THR A 58 -11.15 2.43 -12.34
C THR A 58 -10.79 2.60 -10.86
N THR A 59 -11.71 2.25 -9.99
CA THR A 59 -11.61 2.44 -8.54
C THR A 59 -11.99 1.17 -7.80
N ASN A 60 -11.29 0.89 -6.70
CA ASN A 60 -11.67 -0.13 -5.72
C ASN A 60 -11.78 0.51 -4.33
N ILE A 61 -12.79 0.15 -3.57
CA ILE A 61 -13.00 0.61 -2.21
C ILE A 61 -13.14 -0.60 -1.31
N ILE A 62 -12.31 -0.66 -0.28
CA ILE A 62 -12.32 -1.72 0.72
C ILE A 62 -12.76 -1.07 2.02
N THR A 63 -13.96 -1.36 2.47
CA THR A 63 -14.53 -0.81 3.69
C THR A 63 -14.04 -1.55 4.93
N GLU A 64 -14.23 -0.96 6.12
CA GLU A 64 -13.98 -1.63 7.40
C GLU A 64 -14.72 -2.98 7.48
N GLN A 65 -15.96 -3.05 6.98
CA GLN A 65 -16.72 -4.28 6.95
C GLN A 65 -16.05 -5.34 6.06
N ASN A 66 -15.57 -4.98 4.87
CA ASN A 66 -14.82 -5.90 4.01
C ASN A 66 -13.57 -6.45 4.71
N ILE A 67 -12.85 -5.59 5.43
CA ILE A 67 -11.66 -5.97 6.20
C ILE A 67 -12.00 -7.00 7.29
N LYS A 68 -13.07 -6.75 8.05
CA LYS A 68 -13.53 -7.66 9.11
C LYS A 68 -14.01 -9.01 8.57
N GLU A 69 -14.86 -8.99 7.54
CA GLU A 69 -15.45 -10.20 6.95
C GLU A 69 -14.43 -11.12 6.30
N ALA A 70 -13.46 -10.54 5.57
CA ALA A 70 -12.39 -11.29 4.95
C ALA A 70 -11.27 -11.70 5.93
N GLY A 71 -11.22 -11.07 7.11
CA GLY A 71 -10.20 -11.35 8.14
C GLY A 71 -8.81 -10.85 7.75
N TYR A 72 -8.73 -9.79 6.93
CA TYR A 72 -7.45 -9.22 6.51
C TYR A 72 -6.63 -8.75 7.71
N LYS A 73 -5.39 -9.17 7.74
CA LYS A 73 -4.47 -8.92 8.85
C LYS A 73 -3.98 -7.48 8.89
N ASN A 74 -3.72 -6.91 7.74
CA ASN A 74 -3.21 -5.55 7.56
C ASN A 74 -3.71 -4.95 6.24
N VAL A 75 -3.40 -3.69 6.01
CA VAL A 75 -3.81 -2.96 4.81
C VAL A 75 -3.27 -3.60 3.53
N PHE A 76 -2.06 -4.14 3.59
CA PHE A 76 -1.41 -4.78 2.46
C PHE A 76 -2.15 -6.05 2.01
N ASP A 77 -2.53 -6.89 2.97
CA ASP A 77 -3.33 -8.10 2.73
C ASP A 77 -4.69 -7.78 2.08
N ALA A 78 -5.35 -6.71 2.53
CA ALA A 78 -6.60 -6.25 1.95
C ALA A 78 -6.45 -5.81 0.48
N ILE A 79 -5.36 -5.12 0.15
CA ILE A 79 -5.10 -4.62 -1.20
C ILE A 79 -4.75 -5.75 -2.16
N GLU A 80 -3.96 -6.73 -1.75
CA GLU A 80 -3.56 -7.85 -2.60
C GLU A 80 -4.73 -8.69 -3.12
N HIS A 81 -5.87 -8.67 -2.44
CA HIS A 81 -7.07 -9.40 -2.89
C HIS A 81 -7.85 -8.66 -3.99
N GLN A 82 -7.46 -7.42 -4.34
CA GLN A 82 -8.09 -6.70 -5.45
C GLN A 82 -7.46 -7.11 -6.80
N VAL A 83 -8.26 -7.09 -7.87
CA VAL A 83 -7.78 -7.35 -9.24
C VAL A 83 -6.82 -6.26 -9.69
N GLY A 84 -5.80 -6.61 -10.46
CA GLY A 84 -4.79 -5.68 -10.97
C GLY A 84 -3.83 -5.15 -9.90
N LEU A 85 -3.89 -5.70 -8.68
CA LEU A 85 -3.01 -5.36 -7.58
C LEU A 85 -2.22 -6.58 -7.11
N THR A 86 -0.92 -6.39 -7.04
CA THR A 86 0.02 -7.38 -6.54
C THR A 86 0.98 -6.73 -5.56
N SER A 87 1.86 -7.50 -4.99
CA SER A 87 2.92 -6.99 -4.14
C SER A 87 4.25 -7.64 -4.44
N THR A 88 5.32 -6.89 -4.22
CA THR A 88 6.67 -7.42 -4.17
C THR A 88 7.16 -7.40 -2.73
N GLY A 89 7.98 -8.35 -2.32
CA GLY A 89 8.53 -8.40 -0.96
C GLY A 89 8.76 -9.83 -0.52
N TYR A 90 8.84 -10.05 0.78
CA TYR A 90 9.02 -11.37 1.38
C TYR A 90 7.68 -12.07 1.72
N GLY A 91 6.59 -11.70 1.04
CA GLY A 91 5.27 -12.21 1.32
C GLY A 91 4.75 -11.84 2.72
N ASP A 92 3.74 -12.54 3.20
CA ASP A 92 3.12 -12.30 4.52
C ASP A 92 4.10 -12.43 5.69
N ALA A 93 5.21 -13.15 5.51
CA ALA A 93 6.19 -13.42 6.56
C ALA A 93 7.11 -12.23 6.86
N GLY A 94 7.36 -11.35 5.90
CA GLY A 94 8.39 -10.34 6.07
C GLY A 94 8.23 -9.09 5.20
N GLN A 95 7.02 -8.74 4.87
CA GLN A 95 6.71 -7.72 3.86
C GLN A 95 7.37 -6.37 4.10
N ASP A 96 7.57 -5.98 5.35
CA ASP A 96 8.03 -4.66 5.71
C ASP A 96 9.35 -4.61 6.44
N PHE A 97 10.08 -5.70 6.44
CA PHE A 97 11.37 -5.75 7.08
C PHE A 97 12.49 -5.58 6.07
N GLY A 98 13.30 -4.56 6.27
CA GLY A 98 14.57 -4.39 5.62
C GLY A 98 14.55 -3.82 4.21
N PHE A 99 15.59 -4.12 3.50
CA PHE A 99 15.98 -3.55 2.21
C PHE A 99 14.99 -3.78 1.07
N SER A 100 14.26 -4.88 1.12
CA SER A 100 13.33 -5.32 0.08
C SER A 100 11.91 -5.13 0.53
N SER A 101 11.63 -4.04 1.19
CA SER A 101 10.29 -3.74 1.64
C SER A 101 9.25 -3.95 0.56
N GLY A 102 8.12 -4.43 0.98
CA GLY A 102 6.99 -4.68 0.11
C GLY A 102 6.59 -3.41 -0.63
N ARG A 103 6.29 -3.58 -1.91
CA ARG A 103 5.69 -2.54 -2.73
C ARG A 103 4.33 -3.03 -3.18
N THR A 104 3.37 -2.14 -3.15
CA THR A 104 2.12 -2.35 -3.87
C THR A 104 2.36 -2.05 -5.34
N VAL A 105 1.99 -2.99 -6.18
CA VAL A 105 2.15 -2.95 -7.62
C VAL A 105 0.77 -2.85 -8.25
N ILE A 106 0.53 -1.85 -9.06
CA ILE A 106 -0.71 -1.69 -9.82
C ILE A 106 -0.40 -2.01 -11.28
N ARG A 107 -1.15 -2.97 -11.85
CA ARG A 107 -1.05 -3.36 -13.26
C ARG A 107 0.38 -3.69 -13.71
N GLY A 108 1.14 -4.38 -12.86
CA GLY A 108 2.50 -4.84 -13.16
C GLY A 108 3.59 -3.76 -13.11
N TYR A 109 3.29 -2.50 -12.81
CA TYR A 109 4.30 -1.45 -12.68
C TYR A 109 4.80 -1.32 -11.25
N ASP A 110 6.01 -1.77 -10.98
CA ASP A 110 6.54 -2.06 -9.64
C ASP A 110 6.94 -0.83 -8.80
N ARG A 111 6.95 0.38 -9.36
CA ARG A 111 7.43 1.60 -8.69
C ARG A 111 6.44 2.76 -8.66
N GLY A 112 5.40 2.71 -9.45
CA GLY A 112 4.50 3.83 -9.71
C GLY A 112 3.23 3.83 -8.87
N THR A 113 3.24 3.32 -7.65
CA THR A 113 2.08 3.39 -6.75
C THR A 113 2.33 4.40 -5.64
N LEU A 114 1.56 5.47 -5.62
CA LEU A 114 1.54 6.40 -4.49
C LEU A 114 0.64 5.87 -3.39
N VAL A 115 1.19 5.70 -2.20
CA VAL A 115 0.44 5.31 -1.01
C VAL A 115 0.30 6.50 -0.08
N MET A 116 -0.91 6.71 0.43
CA MET A 116 -1.23 7.81 1.36
C MET A 116 -2.00 7.29 2.58
N VAL A 117 -1.93 8.02 3.67
CA VAL A 117 -2.83 7.91 4.83
C VAL A 117 -3.42 9.29 5.08
N ASP A 118 -4.74 9.41 4.97
CA ASP A 118 -5.45 10.69 5.06
C ASP A 118 -4.85 11.78 4.15
N GLY A 119 -4.35 11.39 2.97
CA GLY A 119 -3.66 12.26 2.02
C GLY A 119 -2.17 12.51 2.31
N ILE A 120 -1.61 12.03 3.42
CA ILE A 120 -0.18 12.12 3.72
C ILE A 120 0.57 11.06 2.91
N PRO A 121 1.45 11.42 1.95
CA PRO A 121 2.25 10.46 1.21
C PRO A 121 3.17 9.64 2.12
N MET A 122 3.09 8.31 1.98
CA MET A 122 3.87 7.36 2.76
C MET A 122 5.13 6.88 2.05
N ASN A 123 5.26 7.20 0.76
CA ASN A 123 6.39 6.76 -0.04
C ASN A 123 7.68 7.47 0.41
N LEU A 124 8.68 6.68 0.76
CA LEU A 124 10.05 7.12 0.99
C LEU A 124 10.97 6.18 0.24
N LYS A 125 11.81 6.69 -0.64
CA LYS A 125 12.74 5.90 -1.45
C LYS A 125 12.04 4.80 -2.29
N ASN A 126 10.90 5.12 -2.90
CA ASN A 126 10.05 4.17 -3.65
C ASN A 126 9.52 2.98 -2.82
N TYR A 127 9.59 3.06 -1.52
CA TYR A 127 8.99 2.10 -0.62
C TYR A 127 7.65 2.65 -0.12
N ASN A 128 6.60 1.96 -0.45
CA ASN A 128 5.23 2.34 -0.12
C ASN A 128 4.62 1.34 0.88
N SER A 129 5.28 1.19 2.01
CA SER A 129 4.87 0.21 2.99
C SER A 129 3.56 0.54 3.68
N LEU A 130 2.67 -0.42 3.67
CA LEU A 130 1.33 -0.38 4.25
C LEU A 130 1.19 -1.18 5.55
N ASP A 131 2.19 -2.01 5.89
CA ASP A 131 2.12 -2.90 7.05
C ASP A 131 2.17 -2.15 8.40
N GLY A 132 2.74 -0.94 8.38
CA GLY A 132 2.82 -0.08 9.57
C GLY A 132 1.50 0.57 9.99
N ILE A 133 0.49 0.54 9.14
CA ILE A 133 -0.80 1.17 9.41
C ILE A 133 -1.63 0.22 10.29
N PRO A 134 -2.03 0.64 11.50
CA PRO A 134 -2.88 -0.19 12.34
C PRO A 134 -4.23 -0.42 11.67
N ILE A 135 -4.55 -1.68 11.36
CA ILE A 135 -5.79 -2.04 10.65
C ILE A 135 -7.06 -1.62 11.40
N ASP A 136 -7.00 -1.58 12.74
CA ASP A 136 -8.11 -1.17 13.60
C ASP A 136 -8.46 0.33 13.46
N MET A 137 -7.53 1.15 12.90
CA MET A 137 -7.78 2.57 12.57
C MET A 137 -8.42 2.79 11.20
N VAL A 138 -8.43 1.79 10.34
CA VAL A 138 -8.87 1.97 8.96
C VAL A 138 -10.38 2.03 8.87
N GLN A 139 -10.90 3.08 8.26
CA GLN A 139 -12.30 3.22 7.88
C GLN A 139 -12.56 2.63 6.49
N GLN A 140 -11.72 3.03 5.52
CA GLN A 140 -11.75 2.49 4.16
C GLN A 140 -10.40 2.66 3.48
N ILE A 141 -10.17 1.87 2.44
CA ILE A 141 -9.02 1.99 1.55
C ILE A 141 -9.57 2.32 0.18
N GLU A 142 -9.14 3.45 -0.37
CA GLU A 142 -9.50 3.91 -1.71
C GLU A 142 -8.33 3.66 -2.65
N ILE A 143 -8.60 2.99 -3.77
CA ILE A 143 -7.61 2.65 -4.79
C ILE A 143 -8.08 3.25 -6.11
N ILE A 144 -7.20 3.99 -6.75
CA ILE A 144 -7.41 4.51 -8.11
C ILE A 144 -6.34 3.88 -8.98
N LYS A 145 -6.75 3.24 -10.06
CA LYS A 145 -5.83 2.66 -11.04
C LYS A 145 -5.62 3.62 -12.21
N GLY A 146 -4.42 3.58 -12.79
CA GLY A 146 -4.02 4.47 -13.88
C GLY A 146 -3.41 5.79 -13.41
N ALA A 147 -3.04 6.65 -14.35
CA ALA A 147 -2.32 7.88 -14.07
C ALA A 147 -3.14 8.85 -13.21
N ALA A 148 -2.61 9.22 -12.06
CA ALA A 148 -3.15 10.24 -11.18
C ALA A 148 -2.12 11.37 -10.91
N GLY A 149 -1.09 11.48 -11.75
CA GLY A 149 0.02 12.43 -11.59
C GLY A 149 -0.41 13.87 -11.58
N THR A 150 -1.49 14.23 -12.25
CA THR A 150 -2.02 15.62 -12.29
C THR A 150 -2.45 16.08 -10.89
N LEU A 151 -3.15 15.27 -10.14
CA LEU A 151 -3.62 15.67 -8.81
C LEU A 151 -2.57 15.39 -7.72
N TYR A 152 -1.74 14.36 -7.88
CA TYR A 152 -0.88 13.84 -6.81
C TYR A 152 0.62 13.96 -7.06
N GLY A 153 1.05 14.30 -8.29
CA GLY A 153 2.45 14.47 -8.64
C GLY A 153 3.21 13.17 -8.85
N SER A 154 4.47 13.17 -8.44
CA SER A 154 5.37 12.02 -8.57
C SER A 154 4.83 10.75 -7.90
N GLU A 155 5.22 9.59 -8.43
CA GLU A 155 4.90 8.24 -7.93
C GLU A 155 3.46 7.75 -8.19
N ALA A 156 2.59 8.56 -8.82
CA ALA A 156 1.22 8.17 -9.15
C ALA A 156 1.07 7.71 -10.63
N MET A 157 2.01 6.87 -11.11
CA MET A 157 2.03 6.37 -12.49
C MET A 157 1.09 5.18 -12.70
N GLY A 158 1.17 4.16 -11.85
CA GLY A 158 0.26 3.01 -11.84
C GLY A 158 -1.05 3.31 -11.15
N GLY A 159 -1.02 4.23 -10.19
CA GLY A 159 -2.20 4.62 -9.44
C GLY A 159 -1.91 5.13 -8.02
N VAL A 160 -2.97 5.27 -7.26
CA VAL A 160 -2.95 5.78 -5.88
C VAL A 160 -3.70 4.83 -4.96
N VAL A 161 -3.15 4.59 -3.79
CA VAL A 161 -3.81 3.93 -2.66
C VAL A 161 -3.88 4.93 -1.52
N ASN A 162 -5.08 5.27 -1.06
CA ASN A 162 -5.27 6.16 0.08
C ASN A 162 -6.03 5.44 1.20
N VAL A 163 -5.39 5.30 2.33
CA VAL A 163 -5.99 4.72 3.53
C VAL A 163 -6.64 5.85 4.32
N ILE A 164 -7.95 5.79 4.43
CA ILE A 164 -8.75 6.74 5.21
C ILE A 164 -8.89 6.20 6.62
N THR A 165 -8.46 6.96 7.61
CA THR A 165 -8.59 6.57 9.01
C THR A 165 -9.98 6.89 9.56
N LYS A 166 -10.41 6.11 10.56
CA LYS A 166 -11.65 6.38 11.30
C LYS A 166 -11.58 7.75 11.94
N ARG A 167 -12.65 8.50 11.81
CA ARG A 167 -12.82 9.78 12.50
C ARG A 167 -13.46 9.55 13.87
N PRO A 168 -12.98 10.22 14.91
CA PRO A 168 -13.68 10.27 16.20
C PRO A 168 -15.08 10.86 16.03
N GLY A 169 -15.99 10.52 16.92
CA GLY A 169 -17.39 11.06 16.90
C GLY A 169 -18.43 10.09 17.43
N GLY A 170 -18.02 8.86 17.73
CA GLY A 170 -18.90 7.84 18.30
C GLY A 170 -18.92 7.82 19.82
N LYS A 171 -19.71 6.89 20.37
CA LYS A 171 -19.72 6.59 21.81
C LYS A 171 -18.34 6.11 22.26
N THR A 172 -17.95 6.47 23.47
CA THR A 172 -16.70 5.99 24.05
C THR A 172 -16.74 4.48 24.22
N GLN A 173 -15.73 3.82 23.69
CA GLN A 173 -15.53 2.37 23.81
C GLN A 173 -14.04 2.02 23.89
N VAL A 174 -13.74 0.94 24.57
CA VAL A 174 -12.41 0.35 24.62
C VAL A 174 -12.49 -1.07 24.05
N LYS A 175 -11.69 -1.34 23.03
CA LYS A 175 -11.59 -2.67 22.40
C LYS A 175 -10.24 -3.27 22.76
N VAL A 176 -10.25 -4.48 23.31
CA VAL A 176 -9.04 -5.27 23.59
C VAL A 176 -9.08 -6.53 22.74
N LYS A 177 -8.00 -6.82 22.05
CA LYS A 177 -7.88 -8.02 21.24
C LYS A 177 -6.64 -8.82 21.60
N GLY A 178 -6.76 -10.15 21.54
CA GLY A 178 -5.66 -11.09 21.65
C GLY A 178 -5.75 -12.14 20.56
N THR A 179 -4.65 -12.35 19.84
CA THR A 179 -4.55 -13.31 18.75
C THR A 179 -3.48 -14.35 19.05
N VAL A 180 -3.78 -15.61 18.80
CA VAL A 180 -2.83 -16.71 18.83
C VAL A 180 -2.98 -17.55 17.56
N GLY A 181 -1.87 -18.02 17.03
CA GLY A 181 -1.84 -18.87 15.85
C GLY A 181 -0.54 -19.67 15.78
N ASN A 182 -0.43 -20.53 14.77
CA ASN A 182 0.78 -21.31 14.56
C ASN A 182 1.98 -20.45 14.14
N TYR A 183 1.72 -19.27 13.53
CA TYR A 183 2.79 -18.38 13.06
C TYR A 183 2.80 -17.03 13.79
N TYR A 184 1.63 -16.44 14.07
CA TYR A 184 1.52 -15.12 14.69
C TYR A 184 0.93 -15.17 16.10
N LYS A 185 1.36 -14.20 16.91
CA LYS A 185 0.70 -13.78 18.14
C LYS A 185 0.60 -12.25 18.08
N ASP A 186 -0.58 -11.72 18.39
CA ASP A 186 -0.85 -10.27 18.35
C ASP A 186 -1.69 -9.87 19.56
N TYR A 187 -1.37 -8.73 20.12
CA TYR A 187 -2.12 -8.11 21.22
C TYR A 187 -2.39 -6.66 20.86
N GLY A 188 -3.61 -6.23 21.03
CA GLY A 188 -4.00 -4.87 20.68
C GLY A 188 -5.02 -4.27 21.63
N VAL A 189 -4.97 -2.94 21.73
CA VAL A 189 -5.97 -2.13 22.43
C VAL A 189 -6.32 -0.94 21.55
N THR A 190 -7.62 -0.63 21.49
CA THR A 190 -8.13 0.56 20.81
C THR A 190 -9.10 1.27 21.73
N TYR A 191 -8.84 2.54 21.99
CA TYR A 191 -9.79 3.47 22.57
C TYR A 191 -10.41 4.28 21.44
N ALA A 192 -11.72 4.37 21.39
CA ALA A 192 -12.45 5.23 20.48
C ALA A 192 -13.44 6.08 21.29
N GLY A 193 -13.45 7.37 21.06
CA GLY A 193 -14.32 8.33 21.76
C GLY A 193 -14.71 9.48 20.85
N GLU A 194 -15.38 10.47 21.42
CA GLU A 194 -15.98 11.59 20.69
C GLU A 194 -14.96 12.43 19.89
N LYS A 195 -13.75 12.63 20.43
CA LYS A 195 -12.71 13.48 19.82
C LYS A 195 -11.40 12.77 19.51
N LEU A 196 -11.26 11.51 19.93
CA LEU A 196 -9.99 10.82 19.89
C LEU A 196 -10.18 9.32 19.67
N ILE A 197 -9.39 8.77 18.77
CA ILE A 197 -9.16 7.33 18.62
C ILE A 197 -7.67 7.07 18.84
N VAL A 198 -7.33 6.13 19.71
CA VAL A 198 -5.96 5.68 19.95
C VAL A 198 -5.92 4.17 19.83
N THR A 199 -4.99 3.66 19.07
CA THR A 199 -4.74 2.22 18.98
C THR A 199 -3.28 1.91 19.22
N ALA A 200 -3.02 0.76 19.84
CA ALA A 200 -1.68 0.22 20.00
C ALA A 200 -1.73 -1.30 19.87
N SER A 201 -0.75 -1.87 19.19
CA SER A 201 -0.64 -3.32 19.06
C SER A 201 0.81 -3.78 19.05
N LYS A 202 0.99 -5.05 19.43
CA LYS A 202 2.28 -5.74 19.37
C LYS A 202 2.09 -7.11 18.76
N GLU A 203 2.83 -7.35 17.68
CA GLU A 203 2.83 -8.60 16.93
C GLU A 203 4.16 -9.32 17.13
N TYR A 204 4.11 -10.63 17.24
CA TYR A 204 5.23 -11.53 17.18
C TYR A 204 5.00 -12.55 16.06
N SER A 205 6.03 -12.79 15.25
CA SER A 205 6.04 -13.88 14.27
C SER A 205 7.04 -14.96 14.64
N ASN A 206 6.67 -16.20 14.37
CA ASN A 206 7.56 -17.35 14.54
C ASN A 206 8.54 -17.46 13.37
N LYS A 207 9.55 -18.30 13.55
CA LYS A 207 10.47 -18.68 12.47
C LYS A 207 9.70 -19.45 11.40
N LEU A 208 9.89 -19.07 10.14
CA LEU A 208 9.49 -19.83 8.96
C LEU A 208 10.75 -20.44 8.32
N THR A 209 10.73 -21.74 8.09
CA THR A 209 11.80 -22.43 7.35
C THR A 209 11.18 -23.02 6.10
N HIS A 210 11.81 -22.80 4.96
CA HIS A 210 11.46 -23.45 3.71
C HIS A 210 12.72 -24.04 3.07
N SER A 211 12.64 -25.30 2.68
CA SER A 211 13.67 -26.01 1.92
C SER A 211 13.24 -26.06 0.46
N ASN A 212 14.17 -25.91 -0.47
CA ASN A 212 13.97 -25.90 -1.93
C ASN A 212 13.35 -24.60 -2.47
N ALA A 213 14.03 -23.50 -2.21
CA ALA A 213 13.64 -22.23 -2.82
C ALA A 213 13.78 -22.27 -4.34
N TYR A 214 12.92 -21.54 -5.01
CA TYR A 214 12.97 -21.24 -6.44
C TYR A 214 14.23 -20.40 -6.77
N PRO A 215 14.87 -20.55 -7.95
CA PRO A 215 14.49 -21.43 -9.06
C PRO A 215 14.84 -22.91 -8.81
N GLU A 216 14.09 -23.80 -9.47
CA GLU A 216 14.34 -25.25 -9.40
C GLU A 216 15.82 -25.58 -9.62
N GLY A 217 16.38 -26.38 -8.73
CA GLY A 217 17.81 -26.73 -8.74
C GLY A 217 18.69 -25.82 -7.88
N SER A 218 18.18 -24.76 -7.29
CA SER A 218 18.90 -24.06 -6.23
C SER A 218 18.71 -24.81 -4.92
N SER A 219 19.79 -25.28 -4.33
CA SER A 219 19.80 -25.88 -3.00
C SER A 219 19.75 -24.83 -1.90
N THR A 220 19.01 -23.75 -2.12
CA THR A 220 18.95 -22.58 -1.23
C THR A 220 17.81 -22.75 -0.24
N ASP A 221 18.11 -23.02 1.00
CA ASP A 221 17.14 -22.94 2.09
C ASP A 221 16.94 -21.48 2.47
N TRP A 222 15.74 -20.96 2.25
CA TRP A 222 15.34 -19.68 2.79
C TRP A 222 14.65 -19.84 4.13
N TRP A 223 14.92 -18.94 5.05
CA TRP A 223 14.12 -18.84 6.25
C TRP A 223 14.04 -17.41 6.74
N VAL A 224 12.88 -17.09 7.29
CA VAL A 224 12.63 -15.85 8.01
C VAL A 224 12.66 -16.20 9.50
N GLY A 225 13.49 -15.51 10.25
CA GLY A 225 13.60 -15.71 11.69
C GLY A 225 12.39 -15.11 12.43
N LYS A 226 12.44 -15.22 13.75
CA LYS A 226 11.43 -14.59 14.60
C LYS A 226 11.46 -13.08 14.42
N GLY A 227 10.27 -12.49 14.31
CA GLY A 227 10.08 -11.05 14.20
C GLY A 227 9.18 -10.50 15.29
N GLN A 228 9.24 -9.19 15.47
CA GLN A 228 8.31 -8.45 16.31
C GLN A 228 8.01 -7.10 15.68
N LYS A 229 6.78 -6.62 15.85
CA LYS A 229 6.32 -5.30 15.41
C LYS A 229 5.50 -4.64 16.50
N ASN A 230 5.77 -3.38 16.78
CA ASN A 230 4.93 -2.52 17.60
C ASN A 230 4.28 -1.49 16.66
N ARG A 231 2.99 -1.29 16.79
CA ARG A 231 2.25 -0.29 16.02
C ARG A 231 1.44 0.57 16.98
N ALA A 232 1.36 1.85 16.70
CA ALA A 232 0.47 2.76 17.38
C ALA A 232 -0.12 3.75 16.38
N GLY A 233 -1.31 4.23 16.69
CA GLY A 233 -1.97 5.22 15.87
C GLY A 233 -2.89 6.11 16.69
N ILE A 234 -3.01 7.35 16.25
CA ILE A 234 -3.91 8.36 16.81
C ILE A 234 -4.67 9.01 15.66
N SER A 235 -5.98 9.09 15.78
CA SER A 235 -6.83 9.96 14.96
C SER A 235 -7.60 10.87 15.92
N ALA A 236 -7.51 12.18 15.71
CA ALA A 236 -8.18 13.16 16.57
C ALA A 236 -8.94 14.20 15.73
N ALA A 237 -10.12 14.58 16.18
CA ALA A 237 -10.86 15.73 15.71
C ALA A 237 -10.56 16.90 16.65
N LEU A 238 -9.64 17.79 16.23
CA LEU A 238 -9.29 18.98 17.02
C LEU A 238 -10.46 19.99 16.97
N THR A 239 -11.07 20.12 15.81
CA THR A 239 -12.32 20.81 15.57
C THR A 239 -13.15 20.03 14.54
N ASP A 240 -14.34 20.50 14.19
CA ASP A 240 -15.15 19.91 13.11
C ASP A 240 -14.48 19.96 11.72
N GLU A 241 -13.50 20.86 11.54
CA GLU A 241 -12.78 21.08 10.28
C GLU A 241 -11.31 20.64 10.34
N ILE A 242 -10.72 20.48 11.55
CA ILE A 242 -9.31 20.16 11.72
C ILE A 242 -9.16 18.75 12.29
N GLY A 243 -8.53 17.90 11.52
CA GLY A 243 -8.14 16.55 11.91
C GLY A 243 -6.65 16.42 12.17
N PHE A 244 -6.28 15.50 13.05
CA PHE A 244 -4.90 15.10 13.31
C PHE A 244 -4.75 13.59 13.18
N THR A 245 -3.72 13.16 12.46
CA THR A 245 -3.37 11.75 12.28
C THR A 245 -1.92 11.53 12.70
N PHE A 246 -1.67 10.45 13.46
CA PHE A 246 -0.34 10.00 13.83
C PHE A 246 -0.28 8.48 13.71
N ILE A 247 0.76 7.97 13.06
CA ILE A 247 1.06 6.54 12.91
C ILE A 247 2.51 6.30 13.30
N TYR A 248 2.73 5.28 14.09
CA TYR A 248 4.03 4.81 14.51
C TYR A 248 4.16 3.31 14.32
N GLN A 249 5.30 2.90 13.80
CA GLN A 249 5.72 1.50 13.77
C GLN A 249 7.19 1.41 14.15
N ASP A 250 7.54 0.39 14.91
CA ASP A 250 8.88 -0.14 14.97
C ASP A 250 8.87 -1.66 14.92
N GLY A 251 9.94 -2.24 14.45
CA GLY A 251 10.01 -3.69 14.38
C GLY A 251 11.38 -4.21 14.01
N SER A 252 11.57 -5.48 14.25
CA SER A 252 12.78 -6.20 13.88
C SER A 252 12.45 -7.57 13.32
N ASN A 253 13.23 -8.00 12.34
CA ASN A 253 13.16 -9.34 11.77
C ASN A 253 14.56 -9.86 11.47
N ILE A 254 14.77 -11.16 11.65
CA ILE A 254 15.98 -11.83 11.23
C ILE A 254 15.68 -12.59 9.96
N THR A 255 16.26 -12.16 8.85
CA THR A 255 16.19 -12.85 7.57
C THR A 255 17.48 -13.63 7.36
N ARG A 256 17.38 -14.89 7.02
CA ARG A 256 18.51 -15.78 6.74
C ARG A 256 18.30 -16.42 5.37
N GLY A 257 19.22 -16.15 4.46
CA GLY A 257 19.38 -16.94 3.26
C GLY A 257 20.61 -17.85 3.43
N SER A 258 20.48 -19.13 3.28
CA SER A 258 21.62 -19.96 2.98
C SER A 258 21.70 -20.05 1.46
N ASN A 259 22.57 -19.28 0.87
CA ASN A 259 22.91 -19.48 -0.53
C ASN A 259 23.94 -20.58 -0.61
N ASN A 260 23.74 -21.56 -1.49
CA ASN A 260 24.85 -22.41 -1.95
C ASN A 260 25.86 -21.60 -2.78
N ASP A 261 25.50 -20.41 -3.24
CA ASP A 261 26.42 -19.34 -3.59
C ASP A 261 27.09 -18.68 -2.36
N ALA A 262 27.23 -19.42 -1.25
CA ALA A 262 28.11 -19.02 -0.17
C ALA A 262 29.43 -18.68 -0.83
N LYS A 263 29.68 -17.39 -1.07
CA LYS A 263 30.93 -16.92 -1.65
C LYS A 263 32.04 -17.54 -0.83
N LYS A 264 32.81 -18.39 -1.47
CA LYS A 264 34.00 -19.01 -0.91
C LYS A 264 34.97 -17.87 -0.57
N VAL A 265 34.90 -17.37 0.66
CA VAL A 265 35.91 -16.46 1.20
C VAL A 265 36.94 -17.33 1.84
N GLY A 266 37.98 -17.68 1.08
CA GLY A 266 38.95 -18.72 1.45
C GLY A 266 38.33 -20.11 1.36
N SER A 267 38.56 -20.98 2.32
CA SER A 267 38.03 -22.34 2.40
C SER A 267 36.69 -22.45 3.17
N VAL A 268 36.08 -21.33 3.60
CA VAL A 268 34.90 -21.33 4.47
C VAL A 268 33.72 -20.73 3.74
N TYR A 269 32.59 -21.49 3.67
CA TYR A 269 31.31 -20.98 3.24
C TYR A 269 30.70 -20.12 4.35
N LYS A 270 30.55 -18.81 4.13
CA LYS A 270 29.90 -17.91 5.09
C LYS A 270 28.39 -17.96 4.88
N LYS A 271 27.66 -18.44 5.87
CA LYS A 271 26.21 -18.26 5.94
C LYS A 271 25.93 -16.81 6.30
N TYR A 272 25.21 -16.09 5.44
CA TYR A 272 24.82 -14.70 5.73
C TYR A 272 23.50 -14.71 6.50
N ASN A 273 23.50 -14.07 7.65
CA ASN A 273 22.31 -13.75 8.40
C ASN A 273 22.14 -12.23 8.38
N TYR A 274 20.94 -11.78 8.11
CA TYR A 274 20.61 -10.36 8.15
C TYR A 274 19.53 -10.14 9.20
N ARG A 275 19.74 -9.17 10.07
CA ARG A 275 18.71 -8.59 10.90
C ARG A 275 18.37 -7.23 10.32
N TYR A 276 17.10 -6.93 10.25
CA TYR A 276 16.60 -5.62 9.88
C TYR A 276 15.78 -5.05 11.01
N ASP A 277 16.08 -3.82 11.37
CA ASP A 277 15.29 -2.99 12.26
C ASP A 277 14.69 -1.85 11.44
N ASP A 278 13.40 -1.61 11.59
CA ASP A 278 12.65 -0.61 10.84
C ASP A 278 11.80 0.22 11.80
N LYS A 279 11.92 1.55 11.70
CA LYS A 279 11.14 2.50 12.46
C LYS A 279 10.49 3.50 11.53
N ARG A 280 9.20 3.76 11.72
CA ARG A 280 8.41 4.68 10.89
C ARG A 280 7.54 5.57 11.74
N ILE A 281 7.37 6.81 11.27
CA ILE A 281 6.44 7.79 11.82
C ILE A 281 5.79 8.49 10.64
N ALA A 282 4.46 8.57 10.65
CA ALA A 282 3.72 9.46 9.78
C ALA A 282 2.77 10.29 10.64
N THR A 283 2.72 11.59 10.40
CA THR A 283 1.83 12.49 11.14
C THR A 283 1.42 13.66 10.28
N GLY A 284 0.23 14.17 10.52
CA GLY A 284 -0.26 15.34 9.80
C GLY A 284 -1.47 15.99 10.42
N LEU A 285 -1.67 17.22 10.01
CA LEU A 285 -2.87 18.02 10.25
C LEU A 285 -3.60 18.23 8.94
N THR A 286 -4.89 17.97 8.94
CA THR A 286 -5.79 18.23 7.80
C THR A 286 -6.80 19.30 8.17
N TYR A 287 -7.04 20.23 7.25
CA TYR A 287 -8.13 21.20 7.32
C TYR A 287 -9.12 20.96 6.18
N ASN A 288 -10.38 20.81 6.50
CA ASN A 288 -11.49 20.65 5.55
C ASN A 288 -12.55 21.72 5.82
N GLY A 289 -12.39 22.86 5.18
CA GLY A 289 -13.30 23.99 5.35
C GLY A 289 -14.66 23.72 4.71
N LYS A 290 -15.69 23.59 5.55
CA LYS A 290 -17.07 23.23 5.14
C LYS A 290 -17.72 24.28 4.22
N TYR A 291 -17.41 25.55 4.44
CA TYR A 291 -18.10 26.67 3.77
C TYR A 291 -17.24 27.39 2.74
N ASN A 292 -15.93 27.31 2.86
CA ASN A 292 -15.01 28.08 2.02
C ASN A 292 -14.41 27.26 0.87
N GLY A 293 -14.65 25.94 0.83
CA GLY A 293 -14.12 25.02 -0.18
C GLY A 293 -12.60 24.86 -0.13
N ILE A 294 -11.95 25.27 0.96
CA ILE A 294 -10.50 25.13 1.16
C ILE A 294 -10.23 23.80 1.88
N LYS A 295 -9.27 23.05 1.34
CA LYS A 295 -8.66 21.91 2.04
C LYS A 295 -7.17 22.16 2.14
N ALA A 296 -6.58 21.84 3.28
CA ALA A 296 -5.15 21.93 3.47
C ALA A 296 -4.62 20.74 4.26
N LEU A 297 -3.36 20.39 3.99
CA LEU A 297 -2.62 19.33 4.65
C LEU A 297 -1.22 19.84 4.97
N VAL A 298 -0.77 19.58 6.20
CA VAL A 298 0.65 19.65 6.57
C VAL A 298 1.02 18.30 7.16
N GLY A 299 2.03 17.64 6.59
CA GLY A 299 2.41 16.29 6.97
C GLY A 299 3.92 16.11 7.12
N TYR A 300 4.27 15.10 7.89
CA TYR A 300 5.63 14.62 8.06
C TYR A 300 5.65 13.09 8.02
N ASN A 301 6.59 12.55 7.25
CA ASN A 301 6.83 11.11 7.16
C ASN A 301 8.32 10.84 7.40
N TYR A 302 8.63 9.84 8.21
CA TYR A 302 9.98 9.47 8.59
C TYR A 302 10.15 7.95 8.61
N ARG A 303 11.31 7.50 8.14
CA ARG A 303 11.71 6.10 8.22
C ARG A 303 13.19 6.00 8.55
N ARG A 304 13.53 5.13 9.50
CA ARG A 304 14.89 4.63 9.73
C ARG A 304 14.93 3.15 9.46
N THR A 305 15.88 2.71 8.66
CA THR A 305 16.19 1.29 8.45
C THR A 305 17.61 1.01 8.88
N GLU A 306 17.82 -0.09 9.59
CA GLU A 306 19.13 -0.57 9.98
C GLU A 306 19.26 -2.04 9.62
N GLY A 307 20.34 -2.39 8.93
CA GLY A 307 20.69 -3.76 8.57
C GLY A 307 21.97 -4.18 9.27
N TYR A 308 21.95 -5.38 9.81
CA TYR A 308 23.07 -5.98 10.53
C TYR A 308 23.46 -7.29 9.86
N ASP A 309 24.74 -7.45 9.56
CA ASP A 309 25.29 -8.71 9.07
C ASP A 309 25.66 -9.59 10.25
N PHE A 310 25.25 -10.85 10.18
CA PHE A 310 25.62 -11.85 11.17
C PHE A 310 26.54 -12.88 10.51
N ALA A 311 27.79 -12.87 10.83
CA ALA A 311 28.69 -13.96 10.48
C ALA A 311 28.61 -15.12 11.51
N ALA A 312 28.02 -14.87 12.69
CA ALA A 312 27.88 -15.78 13.81
C ALA A 312 26.54 -15.54 14.55
N ALA A 313 26.30 -16.20 15.66
CA ALA A 313 25.05 -16.08 16.45
C ALA A 313 24.80 -14.68 17.06
N THR A 314 25.81 -13.82 17.10
CA THR A 314 25.73 -12.45 17.61
C THR A 314 25.67 -11.44 16.46
N PRO A 315 24.89 -10.34 16.59
CA PRO A 315 24.87 -9.29 15.62
C PRO A 315 26.27 -8.72 15.39
N GLY A 316 26.68 -8.64 14.11
CA GLY A 316 27.83 -7.87 13.67
C GLY A 316 27.54 -6.35 13.73
N PRO A 317 28.49 -5.54 13.28
CA PRO A 317 28.27 -4.09 13.18
C PRO A 317 27.13 -3.80 12.17
N VAL A 318 26.53 -2.62 12.29
CA VAL A 318 25.55 -2.12 11.32
C VAL A 318 26.21 -2.06 9.94
N SER A 319 25.69 -2.85 8.99
CA SER A 319 26.19 -2.91 7.61
C SER A 319 25.50 -1.90 6.70
N SER A 320 24.26 -1.55 7.02
CA SER A 320 23.48 -0.53 6.32
C SER A 320 22.60 0.23 7.30
N SER A 321 22.55 1.55 7.18
CA SER A 321 21.63 2.39 7.96
C SER A 321 21.32 3.66 7.20
N ALA A 322 20.04 4.02 7.15
CA ALA A 322 19.60 5.24 6.50
C ALA A 322 18.41 5.88 7.22
N ASP A 323 18.45 7.20 7.28
CA ASP A 323 17.32 8.06 7.64
C ASP A 323 16.70 8.65 6.38
N LEU A 324 15.39 8.54 6.29
CA LEU A 324 14.59 9.13 5.24
C LEU A 324 13.47 9.94 5.88
N SER A 325 13.21 11.14 5.36
CA SER A 325 12.09 11.93 5.82
C SER A 325 11.48 12.74 4.68
N SER A 326 10.21 13.10 4.84
CA SER A 326 9.49 13.94 3.90
C SER A 326 8.60 14.91 4.67
N TYR A 327 8.67 16.19 4.34
CA TYR A 327 7.74 17.23 4.77
C TYR A 327 6.80 17.53 3.62
N ILE A 328 5.52 17.65 3.90
CA ILE A 328 4.48 17.85 2.90
C ILE A 328 3.61 19.03 3.32
N GLY A 329 3.34 19.93 2.39
CA GLY A 329 2.33 20.96 2.48
C GLY A 329 1.46 20.91 1.22
N ASP A 330 0.16 20.89 1.38
CA ASP A 330 -0.79 20.95 0.25
C ASP A 330 -1.94 21.86 0.64
N VAL A 331 -2.33 22.75 -0.25
CA VAL A 331 -3.52 23.58 -0.09
C VAL A 331 -4.29 23.61 -1.40
N GLN A 332 -5.57 23.36 -1.34
CA GLN A 332 -6.47 23.44 -2.48
C GLN A 332 -7.70 24.30 -2.19
N LYS A 333 -8.24 24.88 -3.22
CA LYS A 333 -9.51 25.57 -3.24
C LYS A 333 -10.42 24.96 -4.28
N THR A 334 -11.62 24.60 -3.88
CA THR A 334 -12.70 24.17 -4.76
C THR A 334 -13.64 25.36 -5.02
N TRP A 335 -13.83 25.68 -6.29
CA TRP A 335 -14.70 26.74 -6.78
C TRP A 335 -15.91 26.11 -7.45
N ASN A 336 -17.09 26.33 -6.90
CA ASN A 336 -18.35 25.88 -7.51
C ASN A 336 -18.83 26.96 -8.47
N LEU A 337 -18.81 26.69 -9.76
CA LEU A 337 -19.14 27.61 -10.86
C LEU A 337 -20.45 27.18 -11.52
N GLY A 338 -21.54 27.27 -10.78
CA GLY A 338 -22.84 26.72 -11.18
C GLY A 338 -22.81 25.18 -11.15
N LYS A 339 -22.99 24.54 -12.33
CA LYS A 339 -22.86 23.07 -12.47
C LYS A 339 -21.40 22.61 -12.59
N ASN A 340 -20.49 23.54 -12.88
CA ASN A 340 -19.07 23.26 -13.12
C ASN A 340 -18.26 23.37 -11.83
N THR A 341 -17.13 22.69 -11.79
CA THR A 341 -16.22 22.73 -10.64
C THR A 341 -14.80 22.99 -11.11
N LEU A 342 -14.13 23.96 -10.48
CA LEU A 342 -12.71 24.20 -10.65
C LEU A 342 -12.00 23.93 -9.33
N ILE A 343 -10.97 23.10 -9.37
CA ILE A 343 -10.04 22.88 -8.27
C ILE A 343 -8.72 23.54 -8.65
N THR A 344 -8.19 24.39 -7.77
CA THR A 344 -6.84 24.94 -7.87
C THR A 344 -6.07 24.63 -6.62
N GLY A 345 -4.79 24.35 -6.73
CA GLY A 345 -3.99 24.07 -5.55
C GLY A 345 -2.50 24.26 -5.75
N TYR A 346 -1.82 24.27 -4.60
CA TYR A 346 -0.38 24.31 -4.50
C TYR A 346 0.10 23.22 -3.57
N SER A 347 1.16 22.53 -3.95
CA SER A 347 1.80 21.51 -3.09
C SER A 347 3.31 21.72 -3.01
N LEU A 348 3.84 21.50 -1.82
CA LEU A 348 5.25 21.51 -1.50
C LEU A 348 5.61 20.14 -0.90
N ARG A 349 6.69 19.53 -1.38
CA ARG A 349 7.27 18.33 -0.76
C ARG A 349 8.78 18.52 -0.66
N ARG A 350 9.32 18.25 0.54
CA ARG A 350 10.76 18.20 0.76
C ARG A 350 11.14 16.83 1.28
N GLU A 351 11.98 16.12 0.54
CA GLU A 351 12.50 14.80 0.87
C GLU A 351 13.95 14.92 1.31
N ASN A 352 14.34 14.20 2.36
CA ASN A 352 15.70 14.14 2.85
C ASN A 352 16.14 12.68 2.97
N TYR A 353 17.40 12.46 2.69
CA TYR A 353 18.10 11.18 2.84
C TYR A 353 19.43 11.39 3.54
N GLU A 354 19.77 10.52 4.48
CA GLU A 354 21.07 10.47 5.13
C GLU A 354 21.51 9.01 5.30
N ASN A 355 22.69 8.68 4.78
CA ASN A 355 23.33 7.39 5.05
C ASN A 355 24.11 7.50 6.38
N LEU A 356 23.68 6.75 7.40
CA LEU A 356 24.25 6.84 8.74
C LEU A 356 25.53 6.03 8.91
N VAL A 357 25.82 5.10 8.01
CA VAL A 357 27.07 4.30 8.05
C VAL A 357 28.23 5.11 7.51
N THR A 358 28.09 5.69 6.34
CA THR A 358 29.16 6.47 5.70
C THR A 358 29.21 7.92 6.16
N LYS A 359 28.09 8.45 6.70
CA LYS A 359 27.87 9.85 7.12
C LYS A 359 28.17 10.92 6.06
N ALA A 360 28.71 10.51 4.91
CA ALA A 360 29.13 11.39 3.83
C ALA A 360 28.01 11.68 2.82
N ASN A 361 27.00 10.82 2.77
CA ASN A 361 25.95 10.88 1.74
C ASN A 361 24.66 11.44 2.34
N LYS A 362 24.47 12.75 2.18
CA LYS A 362 23.23 13.46 2.50
C LYS A 362 22.67 14.08 1.23
N ALA A 363 21.37 13.96 1.07
CA ALA A 363 20.67 14.53 -0.06
C ALA A 363 19.32 15.07 0.35
N HIS A 364 18.86 16.06 -0.39
CA HIS A 364 17.49 16.55 -0.28
C HIS A 364 16.95 16.93 -1.64
N ARG A 365 15.66 16.81 -1.80
CA ARG A 365 14.89 17.25 -2.96
C ARG A 365 13.76 18.12 -2.48
N THR A 366 13.47 19.19 -3.22
CA THR A 366 12.30 20.03 -2.96
C THR A 366 11.47 20.12 -4.24
N SER A 367 10.20 19.77 -4.15
CA SER A 367 9.23 19.86 -5.23
C SER A 367 8.19 20.91 -4.91
N ASN A 368 7.95 21.83 -5.84
CA ASN A 368 6.92 22.84 -5.77
C ASN A 368 5.99 22.68 -6.96
N ALA A 369 4.71 22.55 -6.74
CA ALA A 369 3.76 22.36 -7.82
C ALA A 369 2.52 23.21 -7.68
N ILE A 370 2.03 23.68 -8.81
CA ILE A 370 0.69 24.26 -8.98
C ILE A 370 -0.12 23.28 -9.81
N TYR A 371 -1.35 23.03 -9.41
CA TYR A 371 -2.26 22.18 -10.16
C TYR A 371 -3.64 22.81 -10.27
N LEU A 372 -4.32 22.44 -11.35
CA LEU A 372 -5.71 22.80 -11.61
C LEU A 372 -6.46 21.59 -12.19
N SER A 373 -7.74 21.49 -11.89
CA SER A 373 -8.66 20.54 -12.49
C SER A 373 -10.01 21.20 -12.70
N TYR A 374 -10.43 21.31 -13.95
CA TYR A 374 -11.69 21.94 -14.33
C TYR A 374 -12.64 20.89 -14.89
N ASN A 375 -13.72 20.62 -14.15
CA ASN A 375 -14.81 19.78 -14.60
C ASN A 375 -15.92 20.65 -15.19
N ASN A 376 -16.22 20.46 -16.48
CA ASN A 376 -17.30 21.10 -17.19
C ASN A 376 -18.45 20.13 -17.42
N VAL A 377 -19.63 20.47 -16.93
CA VAL A 377 -20.87 19.69 -17.08
C VAL A 377 -21.64 20.25 -18.27
N PHE A 378 -21.52 19.60 -19.42
CA PHE A 378 -22.20 20.03 -20.67
C PHE A 378 -23.70 19.72 -20.64
N SER A 379 -24.07 18.61 -19.98
CA SER A 379 -25.45 18.21 -19.76
C SER A 379 -25.55 17.33 -18.52
N ASP A 380 -26.75 16.96 -18.10
CA ASP A 380 -26.96 16.05 -16.96
C ASP A 380 -26.37 14.64 -17.22
N LYS A 381 -26.08 14.32 -18.50
CA LYS A 381 -25.48 13.05 -18.90
C LYS A 381 -23.99 13.11 -19.22
N PHE A 382 -23.45 14.28 -19.57
CA PHE A 382 -22.08 14.37 -20.07
C PHE A 382 -21.28 15.46 -19.38
N SER A 383 -20.12 15.07 -18.85
CA SER A 383 -19.12 15.99 -18.34
C SER A 383 -17.72 15.63 -18.84
N ALA A 384 -16.83 16.62 -18.85
CA ALA A 384 -15.42 16.44 -19.14
C ALA A 384 -14.57 17.21 -18.14
N THR A 385 -13.44 16.63 -17.76
CA THR A 385 -12.46 17.23 -16.87
C THR A 385 -11.14 17.43 -17.59
N LEU A 386 -10.61 18.64 -17.51
CA LEU A 386 -9.25 18.96 -17.91
C LEU A 386 -8.40 19.26 -16.68
N GLY A 387 -7.33 18.51 -16.51
CA GLY A 387 -6.38 18.65 -15.44
C GLY A 387 -5.01 19.09 -15.96
N LEU A 388 -4.30 19.90 -15.19
CA LEU A 388 -2.93 20.29 -15.48
C LEU A 388 -2.17 20.50 -14.18
N ARG A 389 -0.95 19.94 -14.10
CA ARG A 389 0.01 20.17 -13.02
C ARG A 389 1.35 20.59 -13.59
N GLY A 390 1.86 21.72 -13.15
CA GLY A 390 3.23 22.14 -13.35
C GLY A 390 4.03 21.96 -12.07
N GLU A 391 5.17 21.30 -12.14
CA GLU A 391 6.01 21.03 -10.98
C GLU A 391 7.46 21.39 -11.26
N ILE A 392 8.06 22.18 -10.38
CA ILE A 392 9.48 22.53 -10.37
C ILE A 392 10.13 21.72 -9.25
N ILE A 393 11.11 20.92 -9.61
CA ILE A 393 11.79 19.99 -8.71
C ILE A 393 13.26 20.40 -8.64
N ASP A 394 13.67 20.85 -7.44
CA ASP A 394 15.07 21.10 -7.12
C ASP A 394 15.66 19.80 -6.56
N ASP A 395 16.39 19.12 -7.44
CA ASP A 395 17.00 17.82 -7.16
C ASP A 395 18.49 18.00 -6.85
N PRO A 396 19.11 17.14 -6.05
CA PRO A 396 20.52 17.26 -5.66
C PRO A 396 21.51 17.43 -6.81
N VAL A 397 21.18 16.91 -7.97
CA VAL A 397 22.08 16.89 -9.13
C VAL A 397 21.60 17.79 -10.26
N LYS A 398 20.29 17.82 -10.52
CA LYS A 398 19.72 18.53 -11.64
C LYS A 398 18.26 18.91 -11.34
N SER A 399 17.93 20.18 -11.52
CA SER A 399 16.54 20.63 -11.43
C SER A 399 15.74 20.15 -12.64
N GLU A 400 14.49 19.74 -12.41
CA GLU A 400 13.56 19.28 -13.43
C GLU A 400 12.28 20.11 -13.42
N ASN A 401 11.71 20.33 -14.60
CA ASN A 401 10.41 20.96 -14.78
C ASN A 401 9.47 19.95 -15.44
N ILE A 402 8.41 19.59 -14.76
CA ILE A 402 7.49 18.55 -15.20
C ILE A 402 6.11 19.15 -15.47
N LEU A 403 5.49 18.74 -16.57
CA LEU A 403 4.12 19.08 -16.90
C LEU A 403 3.30 17.80 -17.07
N ASN A 404 2.23 17.68 -16.29
CA ASN A 404 1.32 16.52 -16.31
C ASN A 404 -0.09 16.97 -16.69
N PRO A 405 -0.50 16.82 -17.95
CA PRO A 405 -1.88 16.98 -18.38
C PRO A 405 -2.72 15.74 -18.10
N GLN A 406 -4.02 15.94 -17.90
CA GLN A 406 -5.03 14.91 -17.79
C GLN A 406 -6.31 15.34 -18.49
N PHE A 407 -6.95 14.37 -19.16
CA PHE A 407 -8.25 14.51 -19.76
C PHE A 407 -9.15 13.35 -19.33
N GLN A 408 -10.33 13.68 -18.84
CA GLN A 408 -11.32 12.68 -18.44
C GLN A 408 -12.69 13.05 -19.01
N THR A 409 -13.49 12.04 -19.32
CA THR A 409 -14.90 12.22 -19.64
C THR A 409 -15.76 11.22 -18.88
N LEU A 410 -16.95 11.64 -18.55
CA LEU A 410 -17.98 10.78 -17.99
C LEU A 410 -19.27 10.96 -18.78
N TYR A 411 -19.84 9.84 -19.26
CA TYR A 411 -21.13 9.81 -19.90
C TYR A 411 -22.08 8.89 -19.13
N LYS A 412 -23.13 9.46 -18.53
CA LYS A 412 -24.21 8.74 -17.86
C LYS A 412 -25.16 8.19 -18.90
N ILE A 413 -25.06 6.90 -19.20
CA ILE A 413 -26.00 6.21 -20.09
C ILE A 413 -27.39 6.28 -19.49
N ASN A 414 -27.48 6.03 -18.17
CA ASN A 414 -28.66 6.21 -17.32
C ASN A 414 -28.22 6.39 -15.86
N ASP A 415 -29.14 6.45 -14.90
CA ASP A 415 -28.86 6.69 -13.47
C ASP A 415 -28.05 5.59 -12.78
N THR A 416 -27.95 4.41 -13.39
CA THR A 416 -27.25 3.23 -12.85
C THR A 416 -26.05 2.81 -13.69
N THR A 417 -25.78 3.50 -14.82
CA THR A 417 -24.73 3.10 -15.76
C THR A 417 -23.98 4.31 -16.27
N SER A 418 -22.67 4.29 -16.13
CA SER A 418 -21.76 5.29 -16.69
C SER A 418 -20.68 4.66 -17.56
N TRP A 419 -20.27 5.40 -18.58
CA TRP A 419 -19.08 5.14 -19.39
C TRP A 419 -18.11 6.28 -19.21
N TYR A 420 -16.81 5.98 -19.14
CA TYR A 420 -15.77 6.99 -18.95
C TYR A 420 -14.55 6.74 -19.83
N ILE A 421 -13.79 7.82 -20.05
CA ILE A 421 -12.44 7.82 -20.60
C ILE A 421 -11.56 8.57 -19.58
N ASN A 422 -10.33 8.06 -19.36
CA ASN A 422 -9.29 8.71 -18.56
C ASN A 422 -7.96 8.60 -19.30
N ILE A 423 -7.37 9.75 -19.63
CA ILE A 423 -6.06 9.85 -20.28
C ILE A 423 -5.22 10.78 -19.43
N GLY A 424 -4.05 10.36 -19.00
CA GLY A 424 -3.19 11.20 -18.18
C GLY A 424 -1.71 10.86 -18.32
N LYS A 425 -0.89 11.90 -18.23
CA LYS A 425 0.55 11.78 -18.09
C LYS A 425 0.91 11.65 -16.60
N ALA A 426 1.89 10.84 -16.29
CA ALA A 426 2.44 10.71 -14.95
C ALA A 426 3.95 10.55 -15.01
N PHE A 427 4.61 10.77 -13.88
CA PHE A 427 6.05 10.67 -13.77
C PHE A 427 6.48 10.17 -12.40
N GLN A 428 7.73 9.73 -12.35
CA GLN A 428 8.40 9.38 -11.10
C GLN A 428 9.85 9.82 -11.13
N MET A 429 10.25 10.58 -10.12
CA MET A 429 11.64 10.97 -9.96
C MET A 429 12.51 9.78 -9.54
N PRO A 430 13.77 9.71 -9.96
CA PRO A 430 14.75 8.81 -9.35
C PRO A 430 14.74 9.00 -7.83
N THR A 431 15.01 7.94 -7.06
CA THR A 431 15.06 8.10 -5.60
C THR A 431 16.21 9.02 -5.19
N VAL A 432 16.03 9.80 -4.12
CA VAL A 432 17.02 10.78 -3.67
C VAL A 432 18.40 10.15 -3.41
N ASP A 433 18.44 8.89 -2.99
CA ASP A 433 19.69 8.15 -2.77
C ASP A 433 20.30 7.55 -4.06
N SER A 434 19.55 7.46 -5.14
CA SER A 434 20.07 6.94 -6.43
C SER A 434 21.23 7.76 -6.98
N TYR A 435 21.32 9.04 -6.62
CA TYR A 435 22.40 9.92 -7.02
C TYR A 435 23.69 9.78 -6.20
N TYR A 436 23.66 9.09 -5.07
CA TYR A 436 24.77 9.01 -4.11
C TYR A 436 25.41 7.62 -4.02
N GLY A 437 24.91 6.64 -4.77
CA GLY A 437 25.62 5.39 -4.95
C GLY A 437 26.98 5.66 -5.60
N LYS A 438 28.03 4.94 -5.20
CA LYS A 438 29.36 5.06 -5.78
C LYS A 438 29.25 5.06 -7.30
N LYS A 439 29.68 6.13 -7.95
CA LYS A 439 29.66 6.33 -9.41
C LYS A 439 28.26 6.26 -10.06
N ALA A 440 27.25 6.87 -9.50
CA ALA A 440 26.14 7.25 -10.36
C ALA A 440 26.76 7.96 -11.58
N ALA A 441 26.30 7.69 -12.78
CA ALA A 441 26.40 8.64 -13.87
C ALA A 441 25.52 9.85 -13.46
N ALA A 442 25.93 10.47 -12.34
CA ALA A 442 25.21 11.54 -11.68
C ALA A 442 25.03 12.64 -12.71
N GLY A 443 23.81 13.02 -12.98
CA GLY A 443 23.45 13.99 -14.01
C GLY A 443 22.87 13.38 -15.29
N THR A 444 22.86 12.06 -15.47
CA THR A 444 22.24 11.41 -16.64
C THR A 444 20.87 10.79 -16.34
N LEU A 445 20.54 10.56 -15.05
CA LEU A 445 19.24 10.01 -14.69
C LEU A 445 18.12 11.00 -15.03
N LYS A 446 17.14 10.48 -15.76
CA LYS A 446 15.90 11.21 -16.11
C LYS A 446 14.75 10.67 -15.26
N PRO A 447 13.70 11.45 -15.04
CA PRO A 447 12.44 10.92 -14.51
C PRO A 447 11.91 9.79 -15.39
N GLU A 448 11.32 8.78 -14.78
CA GLU A 448 10.42 7.85 -15.46
C GLU A 448 9.14 8.63 -15.78
N GLU A 449 8.62 8.57 -16.99
CA GLU A 449 7.41 9.29 -17.38
C GLU A 449 6.66 8.59 -18.50
N GLY A 450 5.39 8.91 -18.65
CA GLY A 450 4.61 8.38 -19.75
C GLY A 450 3.10 8.56 -19.56
N TRP A 451 2.35 7.85 -20.39
CA TRP A 451 0.92 8.01 -20.51
C TRP A 451 0.17 6.76 -20.08
N THR A 452 -0.99 6.98 -19.50
CA THR A 452 -2.01 5.95 -19.31
C THR A 452 -3.27 6.35 -20.03
N TYR A 453 -3.83 5.40 -20.76
CA TYR A 453 -5.09 5.50 -21.50
C TYR A 453 -6.03 4.46 -20.92
N GLU A 454 -7.22 4.85 -20.52
CA GLU A 454 -8.22 3.96 -19.95
C GLU A 454 -9.62 4.33 -20.41
N THR A 455 -10.43 3.32 -20.65
CA THR A 455 -11.89 3.47 -20.82
C THR A 455 -12.60 2.35 -20.08
N GLY A 456 -13.78 2.64 -19.53
CA GLY A 456 -14.53 1.63 -18.80
C GLY A 456 -16.00 1.95 -18.64
N ILE A 457 -16.73 0.93 -18.25
CA ILE A 457 -18.17 0.99 -17.96
C ILE A 457 -18.38 0.55 -16.52
N LYS A 458 -19.16 1.32 -15.79
CA LYS A 458 -19.65 0.98 -14.44
C LYS A 458 -21.16 0.87 -14.49
N LYS A 459 -21.68 -0.21 -13.95
CA LYS A 459 -23.12 -0.44 -13.83
C LYS A 459 -23.44 -0.93 -12.43
N ILE A 460 -24.33 -0.20 -11.77
CA ILE A 460 -24.74 -0.46 -10.39
C ILE A 460 -26.25 -0.65 -10.37
N TYR A 461 -26.68 -1.79 -9.91
CA TYR A 461 -28.07 -2.09 -9.60
C TYR A 461 -28.28 -2.03 -8.08
N ASP A 462 -29.51 -2.18 -7.62
CA ASP A 462 -29.81 -2.18 -6.18
C ASP A 462 -28.94 -3.15 -5.38
N ASN A 463 -28.69 -4.34 -5.96
CA ASN A 463 -27.95 -5.43 -5.31
C ASN A 463 -26.75 -5.97 -6.09
N LYS A 464 -26.36 -5.33 -7.22
CA LYS A 464 -25.26 -5.78 -8.09
C LYS A 464 -24.42 -4.62 -8.59
N SER A 465 -23.13 -4.86 -8.73
CA SER A 465 -22.19 -3.95 -9.38
C SER A 465 -21.37 -4.70 -10.42
N ILE A 466 -21.22 -4.10 -11.59
CA ILE A 466 -20.37 -4.59 -12.68
C ILE A 466 -19.44 -3.45 -13.08
N LYS A 467 -18.14 -3.73 -13.16
CA LYS A 467 -17.13 -2.80 -13.65
C LYS A 467 -16.31 -3.50 -14.72
N LEU A 468 -16.12 -2.83 -15.84
CA LEU A 468 -15.29 -3.29 -16.96
C LEU A 468 -14.35 -2.15 -17.32
N ALA A 469 -13.07 -2.44 -17.50
CA ALA A 469 -12.07 -1.46 -17.92
C ALA A 469 -11.10 -2.07 -18.93
N VAL A 470 -10.69 -1.28 -19.92
CA VAL A 470 -9.59 -1.56 -20.83
C VAL A 470 -8.57 -0.45 -20.65
N PHE A 471 -7.30 -0.81 -20.55
CA PHE A 471 -6.22 0.15 -20.30
C PHE A 471 -4.99 -0.13 -21.16
N HIS A 472 -4.23 0.94 -21.39
CA HIS A 472 -2.89 0.90 -21.96
C HIS A 472 -1.99 1.86 -21.18
N MET A 473 -0.82 1.38 -20.77
CA MET A 473 0.22 2.12 -20.08
C MET A 473 1.48 2.06 -20.94
N ASP A 474 2.12 3.21 -21.13
CA ASP A 474 3.36 3.33 -21.92
C ASP A 474 4.29 4.33 -21.22
N PHE A 475 5.37 3.82 -20.63
CA PHE A 475 6.31 4.57 -19.80
C PHE A 475 7.73 4.40 -20.31
N GLU A 476 8.44 5.50 -20.34
CA GLU A 476 9.83 5.61 -20.76
C GLU A 476 10.78 5.84 -19.58
N ASN A 477 12.06 5.63 -19.85
CA ASN A 477 13.14 5.91 -18.90
C ASN A 477 13.06 5.09 -17.59
N LYS A 478 12.47 3.88 -17.61
CA LYS A 478 12.40 3.03 -16.42
C LYS A 478 13.78 2.87 -15.78
N ILE A 479 13.88 3.18 -14.49
CA ILE A 479 15.14 3.10 -13.76
C ILE A 479 15.41 1.66 -13.35
N GLY A 480 16.59 1.20 -13.67
CA GLY A 480 17.11 -0.12 -13.33
C GLY A 480 18.55 -0.02 -12.80
N TRP A 481 19.19 -1.16 -12.68
CA TRP A 481 20.58 -1.24 -12.27
C TRP A 481 21.47 -1.54 -13.48
N SER A 482 22.62 -0.89 -13.56
CA SER A 482 23.65 -1.21 -14.54
C SER A 482 24.12 -2.66 -14.39
N ASP A 483 24.79 -3.19 -15.40
CA ASP A 483 25.57 -4.40 -15.24
C ASP A 483 26.65 -4.18 -14.18
N LYS A 484 27.12 -5.25 -13.58
CA LYS A 484 28.22 -5.18 -12.61
C LYS A 484 29.47 -4.71 -13.32
N ASP A 485 30.10 -3.66 -12.79
CA ASP A 485 31.43 -3.24 -13.23
C ASP A 485 32.41 -4.40 -13.05
N PRO A 486 33.11 -4.83 -14.13
CA PRO A 486 34.01 -5.98 -14.06
C PRO A 486 35.15 -5.83 -13.06
N GLY A 487 35.58 -4.61 -12.78
CA GLY A 487 36.72 -4.33 -11.89
C GLY A 487 36.32 -4.18 -10.43
N THR A 488 35.13 -3.58 -10.15
CA THR A 488 34.67 -3.27 -8.80
C THR A 488 33.52 -4.15 -8.33
N GLY A 489 32.80 -4.81 -9.23
CA GLY A 489 31.57 -5.56 -8.96
C GLY A 489 30.38 -4.68 -8.56
N GLU A 490 30.51 -3.36 -8.67
CA GLU A 490 29.50 -2.40 -8.27
C GLU A 490 28.43 -2.22 -9.37
N GLN A 491 27.22 -1.88 -8.96
CA GLN A 491 26.12 -1.51 -9.84
C GLN A 491 25.62 -0.12 -9.44
N TYR A 492 25.11 0.64 -10.40
CA TYR A 492 24.54 1.96 -10.18
C TYR A 492 23.21 2.12 -10.92
N ALA A 493 22.37 3.05 -10.47
CA ALA A 493 21.11 3.32 -11.10
C ALA A 493 21.30 3.98 -12.48
N ILE A 494 20.56 3.47 -13.47
CA ILE A 494 20.51 4.00 -14.84
C ILE A 494 19.07 3.97 -15.34
N ASN A 495 18.74 4.80 -16.34
CA ASN A 495 17.53 4.62 -17.13
C ASN A 495 17.76 3.44 -18.07
N LYS A 496 17.28 2.26 -17.70
CA LYS A 496 17.61 1.00 -18.36
C LYS A 496 16.54 0.54 -19.34
N GLY A 497 15.32 1.08 -19.29
CA GLY A 497 14.28 0.52 -20.12
C GLY A 497 13.04 1.36 -20.29
N ASP A 498 12.13 0.79 -21.07
CA ASP A 498 10.76 1.26 -21.22
C ASP A 498 9.81 0.19 -20.68
N PHE A 499 8.62 0.58 -20.30
CA PHE A 499 7.57 -0.30 -19.82
C PHE A 499 6.28 -0.06 -20.58
N ARG A 500 5.59 -1.12 -20.93
CA ARG A 500 4.21 -1.03 -21.42
C ARG A 500 3.34 -2.13 -20.84
N ASN A 501 2.05 -1.85 -20.71
CA ASN A 501 1.05 -2.87 -20.37
C ASN A 501 -0.28 -2.51 -21.02
N THR A 502 -0.86 -3.47 -21.75
CA THR A 502 -2.22 -3.39 -22.28
C THR A 502 -3.04 -4.49 -21.62
N GLY A 503 -4.22 -4.13 -21.11
CA GLY A 503 -5.02 -5.13 -20.40
C GLY A 503 -6.49 -4.79 -20.32
N ILE A 504 -7.22 -5.76 -19.76
CA ILE A 504 -8.65 -5.69 -19.46
C ILE A 504 -8.89 -6.18 -18.04
N GLU A 505 -9.78 -5.50 -17.32
CA GLU A 505 -10.22 -5.87 -15.98
C GLU A 505 -11.75 -5.94 -15.95
N ALA A 506 -12.28 -6.94 -15.26
CA ALA A 506 -13.70 -7.11 -15.02
C ALA A 506 -13.95 -7.46 -13.56
N GLU A 507 -14.87 -6.75 -12.93
CA GLU A 507 -15.27 -6.98 -11.54
C GLU A 507 -16.79 -7.09 -11.44
N PHE A 508 -17.26 -8.01 -10.62
CA PHE A 508 -18.66 -8.25 -10.35
C PHE A 508 -18.89 -8.47 -8.85
N THR A 509 -19.85 -7.76 -8.28
CA THR A 509 -20.27 -7.96 -6.89
C THR A 509 -21.78 -8.09 -6.83
N HIS A 510 -22.28 -9.04 -6.05
CA HIS A 510 -23.70 -9.30 -5.89
C HIS A 510 -24.06 -9.54 -4.41
N ASN A 511 -24.90 -8.70 -3.86
CA ASN A 511 -25.60 -8.92 -2.61
C ASN A 511 -26.86 -9.74 -2.92
N VAL A 512 -26.78 -11.08 -2.82
CA VAL A 512 -27.91 -11.95 -3.17
C VAL A 512 -29.12 -11.66 -2.28
N ASN A 513 -28.85 -11.47 -1.00
CA ASN A 513 -29.78 -11.05 0.04
C ASN A 513 -28.98 -10.57 1.26
N ASP A 514 -29.64 -10.27 2.38
CA ASP A 514 -29.01 -9.80 3.61
C ASP A 514 -28.00 -10.79 4.23
N LYS A 515 -27.98 -12.06 3.75
CA LYS A 515 -27.12 -13.10 4.29
C LYS A 515 -25.94 -13.45 3.37
N TRP A 516 -26.13 -13.35 2.06
CA TRP A 516 -25.16 -13.82 1.07
C TRP A 516 -24.66 -12.69 0.19
N ARG A 517 -23.35 -12.57 0.10
CA ARG A 517 -22.67 -11.72 -0.85
C ARG A 517 -21.53 -12.49 -1.53
N TYR A 518 -21.32 -12.28 -2.81
CA TYR A 518 -20.14 -12.75 -3.52
C TYR A 518 -19.56 -11.67 -4.44
N SER A 519 -18.26 -11.75 -4.65
CA SER A 519 -17.53 -10.91 -5.60
C SER A 519 -16.61 -11.77 -6.43
N LEU A 520 -16.50 -11.41 -7.70
CA LEU A 520 -15.62 -12.04 -8.68
C LEU A 520 -14.86 -10.95 -9.39
N GLY A 521 -13.59 -11.19 -9.66
CA GLY A 521 -12.75 -10.28 -10.41
C GLY A 521 -11.78 -11.06 -11.28
N ILE A 522 -11.54 -10.57 -12.49
CA ILE A 522 -10.56 -11.11 -13.41
C ILE A 522 -9.86 -9.96 -14.13
N GLY A 523 -8.55 -10.05 -14.25
CA GLY A 523 -7.71 -9.17 -15.04
C GLY A 523 -6.81 -9.98 -15.95
N TYR A 524 -6.62 -9.50 -17.15
CA TYR A 524 -5.56 -9.92 -18.05
C TYR A 524 -4.78 -8.69 -18.50
N GLY A 525 -3.47 -8.72 -18.33
CA GLY A 525 -2.56 -7.68 -18.79
C GLY A 525 -1.35 -8.29 -19.47
N ASN A 526 -0.65 -7.50 -20.26
CA ASN A 526 0.62 -7.91 -20.88
C ASN A 526 1.73 -6.93 -20.46
N PRO A 527 2.18 -6.99 -19.17
CA PRO A 527 3.27 -6.14 -18.69
C PRO A 527 4.58 -6.55 -19.34
N GLU A 528 5.20 -5.62 -20.06
CA GLU A 528 6.45 -5.85 -20.78
C GLU A 528 7.46 -4.74 -20.50
N VAL A 529 8.72 -5.11 -20.50
CA VAL A 529 9.85 -4.18 -20.45
C VAL A 529 10.74 -4.37 -21.67
N LYS A 530 11.42 -3.31 -22.07
CA LYS A 530 12.39 -3.32 -23.15
C LYS A 530 13.63 -2.57 -22.70
N ASP A 531 14.79 -3.19 -22.85
CA ASP A 531 16.08 -2.52 -22.68
C ASP A 531 16.53 -1.94 -24.03
N PRO A 532 16.39 -0.63 -24.28
CA PRO A 532 16.75 -0.02 -25.56
C PRO A 532 18.25 -0.01 -25.80
N SER A 533 19.08 -0.20 -24.77
CA SER A 533 20.54 -0.26 -24.87
C SER A 533 21.05 -1.64 -25.25
N ALA A 534 20.20 -2.67 -25.22
CA ALA A 534 20.57 -4.02 -25.63
C ALA A 534 20.91 -4.07 -27.13
N ALA A 535 21.83 -4.95 -27.52
CA ALA A 535 22.22 -5.13 -28.93
C ALA A 535 21.04 -5.51 -29.84
N ASN A 536 20.01 -6.14 -29.31
CA ASN A 536 18.76 -6.48 -30.00
C ASN A 536 17.56 -6.19 -29.07
N PRO A 537 17.11 -4.93 -28.99
CA PRO A 537 16.01 -4.53 -28.09
C PRO A 537 14.71 -5.25 -28.42
N LYS A 538 14.18 -6.01 -27.47
CA LYS A 538 12.89 -6.70 -27.58
C LYS A 538 12.05 -6.41 -26.35
N TRP A 539 10.74 -6.38 -26.55
CA TRP A 539 9.79 -6.41 -25.46
C TRP A 539 9.74 -7.80 -24.85
N VAL A 540 9.87 -7.89 -23.54
CA VAL A 540 9.83 -9.13 -22.77
C VAL A 540 8.92 -8.98 -21.58
N GLN A 541 8.25 -10.04 -21.19
CA GLN A 541 7.35 -10.03 -20.05
C GLN A 541 8.09 -9.69 -18.75
N ASP A 542 7.45 -8.92 -17.86
CA ASP A 542 8.04 -8.47 -16.58
C ASP A 542 7.10 -8.62 -15.38
N ASP A 543 5.99 -9.29 -15.47
CA ASP A 543 5.11 -9.68 -14.35
C ASP A 543 4.06 -10.71 -14.82
N GLY A 544 3.17 -11.11 -13.90
CA GLY A 544 2.04 -12.00 -14.22
C GLY A 544 1.01 -11.35 -15.14
N ARG A 545 0.49 -12.13 -16.08
CA ARG A 545 -0.55 -11.70 -17.02
C ARG A 545 -1.96 -11.93 -16.52
N ILE A 546 -2.17 -12.95 -15.70
CA ILE A 546 -3.50 -13.35 -15.23
C ILE A 546 -3.62 -13.01 -13.75
N ASP A 547 -4.64 -12.26 -13.41
CA ASP A 547 -5.02 -11.92 -12.03
C ASP A 547 -6.51 -12.26 -11.84
N ALA A 548 -6.83 -13.10 -10.86
CA ALA A 548 -8.20 -13.41 -10.54
C ALA A 548 -8.44 -13.39 -9.02
N SER A 549 -9.63 -12.96 -8.66
CA SER A 549 -10.09 -12.96 -7.27
C SER A 549 -11.54 -13.44 -7.18
N ALA A 550 -11.86 -14.15 -6.11
CA ALA A 550 -13.21 -14.55 -5.80
C ALA A 550 -13.44 -14.48 -4.29
N SER A 551 -14.63 -14.06 -3.89
CA SER A 551 -15.02 -14.08 -2.48
C SER A 551 -16.49 -14.41 -2.32
N VAL A 552 -16.80 -15.14 -1.25
CA VAL A 552 -18.17 -15.45 -0.82
C VAL A 552 -18.27 -15.19 0.68
N PHE A 553 -19.26 -14.41 1.08
CA PHE A 553 -19.54 -14.10 2.47
C PHE A 553 -20.95 -14.53 2.85
N TYR A 554 -21.06 -15.09 4.03
CA TYR A 554 -22.32 -15.50 4.63
C TYR A 554 -22.43 -14.91 6.03
N SER A 555 -23.51 -14.21 6.29
CA SER A 555 -23.80 -13.61 7.60
C SER A 555 -25.18 -14.00 8.07
N ILE A 556 -25.29 -14.53 9.28
CA ILE A 556 -26.56 -14.84 9.91
C ILE A 556 -26.47 -14.65 11.42
N SER A 557 -27.32 -13.76 11.96
CA SER A 557 -27.35 -13.46 13.40
C SER A 557 -25.94 -13.13 13.93
N LYS A 558 -25.36 -14.03 14.70
CA LYS A 558 -24.05 -13.88 15.36
C LYS A 558 -22.88 -14.41 14.56
N LEU A 559 -23.12 -15.05 13.43
CA LEU A 559 -22.10 -15.70 12.63
C LEU A 559 -21.85 -14.94 11.33
N THR A 560 -20.59 -14.62 11.06
CA THR A 560 -20.12 -14.18 9.76
C THR A 560 -19.02 -15.09 9.29
N SER A 561 -19.11 -15.62 8.08
CA SER A 561 -18.10 -16.50 7.48
C SER A 561 -17.79 -16.05 6.06
N GLY A 562 -16.52 -16.02 5.70
CA GLY A 562 -16.03 -15.60 4.39
C GLY A 562 -15.00 -16.57 3.85
N LEU A 563 -15.07 -16.81 2.55
CA LEU A 563 -14.06 -17.53 1.78
C LEU A 563 -13.54 -16.57 0.70
N THR A 564 -12.24 -16.35 0.66
CA THR A 564 -11.59 -15.49 -0.34
C THR A 564 -10.52 -16.26 -1.08
N TYR A 565 -10.44 -16.08 -2.39
CA TYR A 565 -9.46 -16.71 -3.26
C TYR A 565 -8.76 -15.65 -4.10
N LYS A 566 -7.44 -15.76 -4.22
CA LYS A 566 -6.61 -14.93 -5.10
C LYS A 566 -5.73 -15.84 -5.94
N TYR A 567 -5.64 -15.56 -7.24
CA TYR A 567 -4.80 -16.27 -8.19
C TYR A 567 -3.99 -15.29 -9.06
N LEU A 568 -2.71 -15.57 -9.21
CA LEU A 568 -1.81 -14.88 -10.14
C LEU A 568 -1.14 -15.94 -11.01
N GLY A 569 -1.29 -15.83 -12.32
CA GLY A 569 -0.78 -16.84 -13.26
C GLY A 569 -0.03 -16.21 -14.43
N ASP A 570 0.58 -17.09 -15.23
CA ASP A 570 1.40 -16.71 -16.37
C ASP A 570 2.45 -15.65 -15.97
N ARG A 571 3.34 -16.03 -15.05
CA ARG A 571 4.29 -15.15 -14.39
C ARG A 571 5.69 -15.37 -14.92
N GLU A 572 6.21 -14.36 -15.60
CA GLU A 572 7.57 -14.34 -16.13
C GLU A 572 8.21 -12.98 -15.81
N TYR A 573 9.51 -12.96 -15.56
CA TYR A 573 10.26 -11.74 -15.30
C TYR A 573 11.48 -11.64 -16.20
N TYR A 574 11.70 -10.49 -16.80
CA TYR A 574 12.83 -10.15 -17.66
C TYR A 574 13.08 -11.17 -18.79
N GLY A 575 12.00 -11.71 -19.37
CA GLY A 575 12.09 -12.54 -20.56
C GLY A 575 12.88 -13.83 -20.41
N GLY A 576 12.51 -14.67 -19.47
CA GLY A 576 13.11 -16.00 -19.36
C GLY A 576 13.17 -16.57 -17.95
N HIS A 577 12.59 -15.89 -16.98
CA HIS A 577 12.49 -16.42 -15.62
C HIS A 577 11.03 -16.69 -15.27
N ASP A 578 10.56 -17.89 -15.59
CA ASP A 578 9.25 -18.37 -15.18
C ASP A 578 9.14 -18.42 -13.65
N VAL A 579 8.08 -17.91 -13.12
CA VAL A 579 7.73 -18.01 -11.69
C VAL A 579 6.43 -18.77 -11.55
N PRO A 580 6.37 -19.80 -10.68
CA PRO A 580 5.13 -20.55 -10.49
C PRO A 580 3.94 -19.68 -10.17
N SER A 581 2.75 -20.10 -10.61
CA SER A 581 1.52 -19.41 -10.30
C SER A 581 1.31 -19.34 -8.78
N ARG A 582 0.79 -18.21 -8.32
CA ARG A 582 0.43 -17.99 -6.91
C ARG A 582 -1.06 -18.20 -6.73
N SER A 583 -1.47 -18.98 -5.75
CA SER A 583 -2.89 -19.13 -5.39
C SER A 583 -3.05 -19.20 -3.89
N ARG A 584 -3.93 -18.39 -3.35
CA ARG A 584 -4.20 -18.32 -1.91
C ARG A 584 -5.71 -18.41 -1.66
N LEU A 585 -6.11 -19.42 -0.89
CA LEU A 585 -7.48 -19.58 -0.41
C LEU A 585 -7.48 -19.31 1.09
N THR A 586 -8.29 -18.36 1.52
CA THR A 586 -8.42 -17.96 2.93
C THR A 586 -9.86 -18.16 3.38
N TRP A 587 -10.03 -18.80 4.54
CA TRP A 587 -11.31 -18.88 5.23
C TRP A 587 -11.26 -18.08 6.52
N ASN A 588 -12.23 -17.19 6.68
CA ASN A 588 -12.41 -16.42 7.90
C ASN A 588 -13.81 -16.64 8.46
N THR A 589 -13.91 -16.91 9.74
CA THR A 589 -15.22 -17.04 10.40
C THR A 589 -15.17 -16.36 11.76
N SER A 590 -16.20 -15.57 12.01
CA SER A 590 -16.33 -14.74 13.21
C SER A 590 -17.67 -15.05 13.89
N TYR A 591 -17.66 -15.18 15.20
CA TYR A 591 -18.85 -15.46 16.00
C TYR A 591 -18.94 -14.51 17.19
N ASP A 592 -20.06 -13.80 17.30
CA ASP A 592 -20.37 -12.94 18.44
C ASP A 592 -20.88 -13.79 19.62
N LEU A 593 -19.99 -14.08 20.57
CA LEU A 593 -20.35 -14.81 21.81
C LEU A 593 -21.40 -14.06 22.59
N THR A 594 -21.15 -12.76 22.75
CA THR A 594 -22.07 -11.80 23.36
C THR A 594 -22.09 -10.53 22.48
N LYS A 595 -22.86 -9.52 22.85
CA LYS A 595 -22.81 -8.21 22.18
C LYS A 595 -21.46 -7.47 22.35
N ASN A 596 -20.63 -7.93 23.27
CA ASN A 596 -19.35 -7.30 23.60
C ASN A 596 -18.14 -8.21 23.29
N ASP A 597 -18.36 -9.48 23.08
CA ASP A 597 -17.32 -10.49 22.93
C ASP A 597 -17.43 -11.19 21.57
N ASN A 598 -16.35 -11.18 20.83
CA ASN A 598 -16.25 -11.81 19.52
C ASN A 598 -15.06 -12.77 19.47
N ILE A 599 -15.22 -13.88 18.79
CA ILE A 599 -14.13 -14.81 18.45
C ILE A 599 -14.07 -14.98 16.95
N THR A 600 -12.86 -14.86 16.39
CA THR A 600 -12.60 -15.01 14.95
C THR A 600 -11.55 -16.08 14.72
N LEU A 601 -11.84 -17.03 13.83
CA LEU A 601 -10.88 -17.99 13.28
C LEU A 601 -10.55 -17.57 11.85
N THR A 602 -9.26 -17.44 11.55
CA THR A 602 -8.77 -17.23 10.18
C THR A 602 -7.81 -18.35 9.82
N MET A 603 -8.01 -18.95 8.65
CA MET A 603 -7.14 -19.97 8.05
C MET A 603 -6.68 -19.48 6.69
N ASN A 604 -5.39 -19.25 6.55
CA ASN A 604 -4.78 -18.76 5.32
C ASN A 604 -4.08 -19.88 4.58
N ASN A 605 -4.02 -19.74 3.26
CA ASN A 605 -3.39 -20.70 2.35
C ASN A 605 -3.91 -22.13 2.62
N LEU A 606 -5.24 -22.31 2.64
CA LEU A 606 -5.90 -23.58 2.86
C LEU A 606 -5.48 -24.67 1.88
N LEU A 607 -4.96 -24.30 0.71
CA LEU A 607 -4.47 -25.22 -0.30
C LEU A 607 -3.04 -25.70 -0.01
N ASP A 608 -2.40 -25.13 1.01
CA ASP A 608 -1.02 -25.37 1.43
C ASP A 608 -0.02 -25.36 0.26
N LYS A 609 -0.23 -24.42 -0.67
CA LYS A 609 0.65 -24.27 -1.83
C LYS A 609 1.86 -23.44 -1.49
N ASP A 610 2.99 -23.81 -2.04
CA ASP A 610 4.19 -22.99 -2.08
C ASP A 610 3.96 -21.83 -3.03
N ASN A 611 3.70 -20.66 -2.46
CA ASN A 611 3.45 -19.42 -3.20
C ASN A 611 4.68 -18.52 -3.18
N TYR A 612 5.17 -18.16 -4.35
CA TYR A 612 6.29 -17.23 -4.49
C TYR A 612 5.77 -15.83 -4.70
N SER A 613 6.13 -14.90 -3.79
CA SER A 613 5.65 -13.53 -3.85
C SER A 613 6.30 -12.72 -4.96
N ASN A 614 7.52 -13.05 -5.34
CA ASN A 614 8.27 -12.32 -6.35
C ASN A 614 9.26 -13.20 -7.12
N ARG A 615 9.94 -12.58 -8.10
CA ARG A 615 10.96 -13.19 -8.96
C ARG A 615 12.22 -13.71 -8.23
N TYR A 616 12.43 -13.33 -6.99
CA TYR A 616 13.59 -13.79 -6.20
C TYR A 616 13.30 -15.04 -5.39
N GLY A 617 12.14 -15.67 -5.59
CA GLY A 617 11.75 -16.87 -4.87
C GLY A 617 11.36 -16.65 -3.41
N ASN A 618 11.00 -15.42 -3.05
CA ASN A 618 10.48 -15.17 -1.71
C ASN A 618 9.12 -15.83 -1.52
N LEU A 619 9.00 -16.65 -0.48
CA LEU A 619 7.81 -17.43 -0.22
C LEU A 619 6.81 -16.68 0.65
N ASP A 620 5.54 -16.87 0.33
CA ASP A 620 4.44 -16.59 1.26
C ASP A 620 4.41 -17.61 2.39
N LEU A 621 3.62 -17.34 3.41
CA LEU A 621 3.38 -18.30 4.47
C LEU A 621 2.72 -19.58 3.92
N PRO A 622 3.15 -20.77 4.37
CA PRO A 622 2.40 -22.00 4.15
C PRO A 622 1.05 -21.93 4.86
N TYR A 623 0.28 -23.00 4.83
CA TYR A 623 -0.94 -23.09 5.62
C TYR A 623 -0.70 -22.56 7.05
N ASN A 624 -1.52 -21.59 7.43
CA ASN A 624 -1.45 -21.01 8.76
C ASN A 624 -2.85 -20.66 9.27
N TRP A 625 -2.98 -20.67 10.58
CA TRP A 625 -4.23 -20.32 11.24
C TRP A 625 -3.97 -19.38 12.41
N LYS A 626 -4.99 -18.60 12.75
CA LYS A 626 -5.03 -17.75 13.93
C LYS A 626 -6.44 -17.70 14.51
N ILE A 627 -6.51 -17.61 15.82
CA ILE A 627 -7.74 -17.34 16.57
C ILE A 627 -7.55 -15.99 17.27
N THR A 628 -8.51 -15.11 17.07
CA THR A 628 -8.56 -13.79 17.69
C THR A 628 -9.77 -13.68 18.60
N TYR A 629 -9.56 -13.32 19.85
CA TYR A 629 -10.62 -12.92 20.77
C TYR A 629 -10.60 -11.41 20.90
N THR A 630 -11.78 -10.80 20.80
CA THR A 630 -11.97 -9.35 20.94
C THR A 630 -13.06 -9.08 21.95
N ARG A 631 -12.78 -8.18 22.89
CA ARG A 631 -13.76 -7.67 23.85
C ARG A 631 -13.87 -6.15 23.73
N THR A 632 -15.11 -5.67 23.67
CA THR A 632 -15.45 -4.24 23.68
C THR A 632 -16.10 -3.87 25.01
N PHE A 633 -15.63 -2.80 25.64
CA PHE A 633 -16.11 -2.28 26.91
C PHE A 633 -16.84 -0.97 26.72
#